data_bca69e04d85541b37c3a7f54129b9b47
#
_entry.id   bca69e04d85541b37c3a7f54129b9b47
#
_cell.length_a   1.000
_cell.length_b   1.000
_cell.length_c   1.000
_cell.angle_alpha   90.00
_cell.angle_beta   90.00
_cell.angle_gamma   90.00
#
_symmetry.space_group_name_H-M   'P 1'
#
loop_
_entity.id
_entity.type
_entity.pdbx_description
1 polymer ?
#
loop_
_entity_poly.entity_id
_entity_poly.type
_entity_poly.pdbx_seq_one_letter_code
_entity_poly.pdbx_strand_id
1 'polypeptide(L)'
;MTEVLYGLDAAERARVAALRAEGRFFWLDTSLSETSREDLVDTLGIPERALSALRTAPHGYASRAFHADGESVVFALRCYAELEPVEEQAGYRLRPMEVQVLVTSDYLLTLHDERVSLPAVLAPDLPPGRSKGYVVYSVLDAMLATTSDALDEVELKLDTLVAAWTEGDGGGVPRATLRQAGARLATMRRWVRNEQAIFERVGLETGALRDFGTSEEPYFDRLEDQVDRLLTSIDAAANAMGMVLDLQLNERAYVLSVVATIFVPLTFITGFFGMNFGWMVDQVDSAVAFWLLGFVIPIATAALLWRLLVRPFIKGDPR
;
A
#
# COMPACT_ATOMS: atom_id res chain seq x y z
N MET A 1 21.94 -4.09 28.79
CA MET A 1 21.33 -3.11 27.88
C MET A 1 21.80 -3.49 26.49
N THR A 2 20.88 -3.78 25.59
CA THR A 2 21.25 -4.04 24.19
C THR A 2 21.77 -2.75 23.60
N GLU A 3 22.94 -2.82 22.99
CA GLU A 3 23.56 -1.67 22.35
C GLU A 3 23.19 -1.67 20.87
N VAL A 4 22.84 -0.49 20.35
CA VAL A 4 22.47 -0.30 18.95
C VAL A 4 23.59 0.47 18.27
N LEU A 5 24.14 -0.09 17.21
CA LEU A 5 25.28 0.44 16.46
C LEU A 5 24.84 0.76 15.04
N TYR A 6 25.38 1.83 14.47
CA TYR A 6 25.09 2.21 13.09
C TYR A 6 26.37 2.37 12.28
N GLY A 7 26.46 1.63 11.18
CA GLY A 7 27.66 1.62 10.33
C GLY A 7 28.80 0.80 10.92
N LEU A 8 29.92 0.75 10.21
CA LEU A 8 31.14 0.03 10.59
C LEU A 8 32.39 0.90 10.39
N ASP A 9 32.39 2.09 10.99
CA ASP A 9 33.60 2.88 11.08
C ASP A 9 34.64 2.28 12.07
N ALA A 10 35.80 2.88 12.20
CA ALA A 10 36.86 2.35 13.07
C ALA A 10 36.46 2.30 14.55
N ALA A 11 35.64 3.25 15.01
CA ALA A 11 35.17 3.30 16.39
C ALA A 11 34.14 2.20 16.64
N GLU A 12 33.19 2.03 15.71
CA GLU A 12 32.16 1.00 15.81
C GLU A 12 32.75 -0.42 15.70
N ARG A 13 33.76 -0.65 14.86
CA ARG A 13 34.47 -1.94 14.81
C ARG A 13 35.14 -2.28 16.15
N ALA A 14 35.78 -1.31 16.79
CA ALA A 14 36.35 -1.52 18.13
C ALA A 14 35.27 -1.81 19.16
N ARG A 15 34.11 -1.16 19.04
CA ARG A 15 32.96 -1.37 19.93
C ARG A 15 32.34 -2.76 19.75
N VAL A 16 32.13 -3.19 18.51
CA VAL A 16 31.70 -4.55 18.17
C VAL A 16 32.63 -5.60 18.79
N ALA A 17 33.95 -5.41 18.64
CA ALA A 17 34.93 -6.34 19.20
C ALA A 17 34.84 -6.40 20.74
N ALA A 18 34.65 -5.27 21.41
CA ALA A 18 34.47 -5.20 22.86
C ALA A 18 33.18 -5.94 23.31
N LEU A 19 32.05 -5.67 22.64
CA LEU A 19 30.77 -6.30 22.97
C LEU A 19 30.82 -7.82 22.81
N ARG A 20 31.45 -8.31 21.73
CA ARG A 20 31.66 -9.74 21.52
C ARG A 20 32.56 -10.34 22.60
N ALA A 21 33.62 -9.67 22.99
CA ALA A 21 34.49 -10.15 24.09
C ALA A 21 33.76 -10.19 25.45
N GLU A 22 32.81 -9.30 25.67
CA GLU A 22 31.93 -9.26 26.87
C GLU A 22 30.78 -10.28 26.78
N GLY A 23 30.55 -10.93 25.63
CA GLY A 23 29.39 -11.83 25.43
C GLY A 23 28.05 -11.11 25.46
N ARG A 24 28.03 -9.84 25.09
CA ARG A 24 26.82 -9.00 25.09
C ARG A 24 26.19 -8.99 23.73
N PHE A 25 24.86 -9.20 23.72
CA PHE A 25 24.05 -9.08 22.50
C PHE A 25 23.92 -7.61 22.08
N PHE A 26 24.05 -7.36 20.78
CA PHE A 26 23.90 -6.02 20.18
C PHE A 26 23.14 -6.07 18.86
N TRP A 27 22.61 -4.93 18.45
CA TRP A 27 22.02 -4.74 17.12
C TRP A 27 22.94 -3.84 16.31
N LEU A 28 23.42 -4.34 15.18
CA LEU A 28 24.17 -3.58 14.20
C LEU A 28 23.32 -3.34 12.95
N ASP A 29 23.18 -2.08 12.60
CA ASP A 29 22.53 -1.63 11.39
C ASP A 29 23.57 -1.01 10.44
N THR A 30 23.54 -1.38 9.16
CA THR A 30 24.46 -0.80 8.21
C THR A 30 23.95 -0.84 6.78
N SER A 31 24.35 0.16 5.98
CA SER A 31 24.07 0.21 4.55
C SER A 31 25.18 -0.46 3.74
N LEU A 32 24.79 -1.27 2.75
CA LEU A 32 25.71 -1.86 1.80
C LEU A 32 26.38 -0.82 0.88
N SER A 33 25.87 0.41 0.85
CA SER A 33 26.51 1.53 0.14
C SER A 33 27.69 2.13 0.93
N GLU A 34 27.77 1.88 2.25
CA GLU A 34 28.77 2.45 3.16
C GLU A 34 29.75 1.40 3.68
N THR A 35 29.30 0.14 3.78
CA THR A 35 30.09 -0.96 4.36
C THR A 35 30.26 -2.08 3.35
N SER A 36 31.50 -2.53 3.15
CA SER A 36 31.74 -3.68 2.29
C SER A 36 31.34 -4.99 2.97
N ARG A 37 30.94 -5.99 2.19
CA ARG A 37 30.63 -7.33 2.73
C ARG A 37 31.83 -8.01 3.35
N GLU A 38 33.02 -7.72 2.84
CA GLU A 38 34.29 -8.26 3.38
C GLU A 38 34.54 -7.71 4.78
N ASP A 39 34.34 -6.42 4.99
CA ASP A 39 34.42 -5.79 6.30
C ASP A 39 33.44 -6.39 7.32
N LEU A 40 32.21 -6.72 6.88
CA LEU A 40 31.22 -7.37 7.72
C LEU A 40 31.65 -8.78 8.15
N VAL A 41 32.19 -9.57 7.19
CA VAL A 41 32.68 -10.91 7.48
C VAL A 41 33.84 -10.87 8.45
N ASP A 42 34.81 -10.00 8.21
CA ASP A 42 36.02 -9.87 9.05
C ASP A 42 35.67 -9.40 10.48
N THR A 43 34.70 -8.48 10.60
CA THR A 43 34.32 -7.91 11.90
C THR A 43 33.40 -8.80 12.71
N LEU A 44 32.40 -9.41 12.05
CA LEU A 44 31.34 -10.18 12.71
C LEU A 44 31.60 -11.70 12.71
N GLY A 45 32.49 -12.19 11.85
CA GLY A 45 32.71 -13.63 11.69
C GLY A 45 31.44 -14.34 11.18
N ILE A 46 30.77 -13.75 10.19
CA ILE A 46 29.51 -14.27 9.65
C ILE A 46 29.72 -15.69 9.13
N PRO A 47 28.91 -16.68 9.52
CA PRO A 47 28.98 -18.04 8.99
C PRO A 47 28.86 -18.06 7.46
N GLU A 48 29.66 -18.89 6.76
CA GLU A 48 29.71 -18.93 5.30
C GLU A 48 28.32 -19.21 4.68
N ARG A 49 27.53 -20.05 5.34
CA ARG A 49 26.14 -20.36 4.92
C ARG A 49 25.23 -19.15 5.03
N ALA A 50 25.32 -18.42 6.14
CA ALA A 50 24.56 -17.18 6.34
C ALA A 50 24.98 -16.10 5.31
N LEU A 51 26.28 -15.98 5.06
CA LEU A 51 26.80 -15.08 4.03
C LEU A 51 26.28 -15.44 2.62
N SER A 52 26.24 -16.73 2.31
CA SER A 52 25.67 -17.24 1.06
C SER A 52 24.19 -16.89 0.94
N ALA A 53 23.41 -17.04 2.02
CA ALA A 53 21.99 -16.69 2.05
C ALA A 53 21.76 -15.17 1.86
N LEU A 54 22.57 -14.31 2.50
CA LEU A 54 22.58 -12.86 2.29
C LEU A 54 22.93 -12.45 0.86
N ARG A 55 23.75 -13.24 0.16
CA ARG A 55 24.16 -13.00 -1.24
C ARG A 55 23.10 -13.37 -2.26
N THR A 56 22.24 -14.35 -1.93
CA THR A 56 21.32 -14.97 -2.90
C THR A 56 19.97 -14.22 -2.98
N ALA A 57 19.73 -13.21 -2.13
CA ALA A 57 18.52 -12.38 -2.22
C ALA A 57 18.64 -11.39 -3.39
N PRO A 58 18.10 -11.70 -4.59
CA PRO A 58 18.08 -10.75 -5.68
C PRO A 58 17.09 -9.64 -5.35
N HIS A 59 17.43 -8.39 -5.69
CA HIS A 59 16.54 -7.26 -5.57
C HIS A 59 15.14 -7.59 -6.10
N GLY A 60 14.13 -7.50 -5.23
CA GLY A 60 12.72 -7.73 -5.58
C GLY A 60 12.14 -9.10 -5.26
N TYR A 61 12.90 -10.06 -4.71
CA TYR A 61 12.40 -11.40 -4.32
C TYR A 61 12.80 -11.80 -2.89
N ALA A 62 12.90 -10.85 -1.99
CA ALA A 62 13.33 -11.01 -0.60
C ALA A 62 12.61 -12.15 0.15
N SER A 63 11.34 -12.37 -0.12
CA SER A 63 10.51 -13.37 0.58
C SER A 63 10.91 -14.84 0.35
N ARG A 64 11.91 -15.12 -0.50
CA ARG A 64 12.40 -16.49 -0.73
C ARG A 64 13.70 -16.80 0.01
N ALA A 65 14.35 -15.81 0.60
CA ALA A 65 15.60 -15.98 1.31
C ALA A 65 15.32 -16.16 2.80
N PHE A 66 14.77 -17.32 3.19
CA PHE A 66 14.76 -17.74 4.57
C PHE A 66 15.74 -18.92 4.73
N HIS A 67 16.74 -18.73 5.59
CA HIS A 67 17.71 -19.76 5.93
C HIS A 67 17.89 -19.83 7.43
N ALA A 68 17.84 -21.03 7.99
CA ALA A 68 18.14 -21.29 9.38
C ALA A 68 18.96 -22.59 9.45
N ASP A 69 20.05 -22.56 10.21
CA ASP A 69 20.96 -23.71 10.38
C ASP A 69 21.25 -24.05 11.84
N GLY A 70 20.50 -23.47 12.78
CA GLY A 70 20.69 -23.65 14.21
C GLY A 70 21.76 -22.75 14.83
N GLU A 71 22.60 -22.09 14.02
CA GLU A 71 23.58 -21.09 14.46
C GLU A 71 23.19 -19.68 14.04
N SER A 72 22.44 -19.59 12.95
CA SER A 72 21.99 -18.33 12.39
C SER A 72 20.61 -18.46 11.73
N VAL A 73 19.86 -17.36 11.72
CA VAL A 73 18.61 -17.20 10.97
C VAL A 73 18.76 -16.00 10.06
N VAL A 74 18.62 -16.23 8.76
CA VAL A 74 18.71 -15.18 7.72
C VAL A 74 17.38 -15.07 6.98
N PHE A 75 16.89 -13.88 6.85
CA PHE A 75 15.69 -13.57 6.06
C PHE A 75 15.72 -12.15 5.56
N ALA A 76 14.78 -11.79 4.71
CA ALA A 76 14.63 -10.41 4.26
C ALA A 76 13.17 -9.97 4.37
N LEU A 77 12.97 -8.77 4.86
CA LEU A 77 11.68 -8.12 5.02
C LEU A 77 11.69 -6.76 4.33
N ARG A 78 10.49 -6.19 4.14
CA ARG A 78 10.35 -4.82 3.69
C ARG A 78 9.83 -3.95 4.82
N CYS A 79 10.43 -2.79 4.96
CA CYS A 79 9.89 -1.69 5.73
C CYS A 79 9.70 -0.47 4.83
N TYR A 80 9.01 0.52 5.33
CA TYR A 80 8.78 1.77 4.62
C TYR A 80 9.51 2.90 5.34
N ALA A 81 10.17 3.73 4.57
CA ALA A 81 10.90 4.88 5.09
C ALA A 81 10.68 6.12 4.22
N GLU A 82 10.85 7.27 4.82
CA GLU A 82 10.91 8.53 4.10
C GLU A 82 12.32 8.66 3.50
N LEU A 83 12.43 8.34 2.21
CA LEU A 83 13.69 8.37 1.48
C LEU A 83 13.79 9.68 0.71
N GLU A 84 15.02 10.23 0.55
CA GLU A 84 15.23 11.43 -0.25
C GLU A 84 14.63 11.29 -1.65
N PRO A 85 14.00 12.34 -2.19
CA PRO A 85 13.27 12.25 -3.44
C PRO A 85 14.22 12.02 -4.61
N VAL A 86 14.22 10.80 -5.15
CA VAL A 86 14.62 10.53 -6.51
C VAL A 86 13.36 10.67 -7.36
N GLU A 87 13.20 11.82 -8.04
CA GLU A 87 12.09 12.19 -8.92
C GLU A 87 10.68 11.78 -8.43
N GLU A 88 9.74 12.69 -8.37
CA GLU A 88 8.34 12.53 -7.91
C GLU A 88 7.67 11.24 -8.40
N GLN A 89 7.99 10.11 -7.80
CA GLN A 89 7.23 8.90 -8.01
C GLN A 89 5.98 8.94 -7.13
N ALA A 90 4.90 9.41 -7.74
CA ALA A 90 3.52 9.14 -7.33
C ALA A 90 3.00 9.82 -6.05
N GLY A 91 3.66 10.84 -5.49
CA GLY A 91 3.11 11.64 -4.40
C GLY A 91 2.89 10.88 -3.08
N TYR A 92 3.65 9.82 -2.82
CA TYR A 92 3.75 9.13 -1.53
C TYR A 92 5.11 9.41 -0.91
N ARG A 93 5.13 9.74 0.39
CA ARG A 93 6.36 10.03 1.15
C ARG A 93 7.09 8.76 1.53
N LEU A 94 6.35 7.77 2.02
CA LEU A 94 6.90 6.50 2.47
C LEU A 94 7.19 5.59 1.29
N ARG A 95 8.42 5.10 1.17
CA ARG A 95 8.89 4.20 0.11
C ARG A 95 9.32 2.87 0.68
N PRO A 96 9.08 1.75 -0.02
CA PRO A 96 9.52 0.45 0.43
C PRO A 96 11.03 0.34 0.32
N MET A 97 11.65 -0.18 1.37
CA MET A 97 13.06 -0.53 1.46
C MET A 97 13.17 -2.00 1.84
N GLU A 98 14.03 -2.74 1.15
CA GLU A 98 14.34 -4.12 1.49
C GLU A 98 15.43 -4.17 2.53
N VAL A 99 15.19 -4.91 3.61
CA VAL A 99 16.13 -5.09 4.72
C VAL A 99 16.43 -6.58 4.85
N GLN A 100 17.69 -6.94 4.72
CA GLN A 100 18.17 -8.27 5.03
C GLN A 100 18.48 -8.34 6.52
N VAL A 101 18.00 -9.37 7.18
CA VAL A 101 18.14 -9.58 8.61
C VAL A 101 18.92 -10.87 8.85
N LEU A 102 19.95 -10.78 9.68
CA LEU A 102 20.68 -11.92 10.21
C LEU A 102 20.62 -11.90 11.72
N VAL A 103 20.10 -12.96 12.30
CA VAL A 103 20.07 -13.19 13.75
C VAL A 103 21.02 -14.32 14.11
N THR A 104 21.89 -14.06 15.08
CA THR A 104 22.79 -15.07 15.68
C THR A 104 22.64 -15.05 17.20
N SER A 105 23.34 -15.94 17.91
CA SER A 105 23.39 -15.90 19.38
C SER A 105 23.99 -14.61 19.94
N ASP A 106 24.80 -13.88 19.17
CA ASP A 106 25.60 -12.78 19.65
C ASP A 106 25.12 -11.41 19.18
N TYR A 107 24.47 -11.37 18.00
CA TYR A 107 24.04 -10.12 17.41
C TYR A 107 22.84 -10.27 16.47
N LEU A 108 22.13 -9.15 16.30
CA LEU A 108 21.19 -8.88 15.24
C LEU A 108 21.87 -7.96 14.23
N LEU A 109 21.88 -8.32 12.95
CA LEU A 109 22.39 -7.49 11.87
C LEU A 109 21.27 -7.16 10.91
N THR A 110 21.12 -5.89 10.58
CA THR A 110 20.23 -5.40 9.53
C THR A 110 21.05 -4.75 8.42
N LEU A 111 20.79 -5.16 7.17
CA LEU A 111 21.48 -4.71 5.96
C LEU A 111 20.49 -4.18 4.96
N HIS A 112 20.75 -2.99 4.42
CA HIS A 112 19.94 -2.36 3.38
C HIS A 112 20.82 -1.57 2.40
N ASP A 113 20.26 -1.19 1.26
CA ASP A 113 21.02 -0.44 0.24
C ASP A 113 20.92 1.09 0.44
N GLU A 114 19.90 1.55 1.16
CA GLU A 114 19.61 2.97 1.38
C GLU A 114 20.52 3.58 2.46
N ARG A 115 20.84 4.87 2.31
CA ARG A 115 21.65 5.62 3.30
C ARG A 115 20.74 6.21 4.40
N VAL A 116 20.08 5.36 5.15
CA VAL A 116 19.24 5.74 6.28
C VAL A 116 19.64 4.94 7.51
N SER A 117 19.47 5.52 8.68
CA SER A 117 19.63 4.76 9.93
C SER A 117 18.32 4.04 10.24
N LEU A 118 18.29 2.73 10.05
CA LEU A 118 17.12 1.92 10.37
C LEU A 118 16.70 2.06 11.84
N PRO A 119 17.62 2.07 12.84
CA PRO A 119 17.26 2.35 14.21
C PRO A 119 16.56 3.68 14.44
N ALA A 120 16.94 4.73 13.69
CA ALA A 120 16.27 6.02 13.76
C ALA A 120 14.89 6.04 13.11
N VAL A 121 14.74 5.29 12.00
CA VAL A 121 13.45 5.15 11.28
C VAL A 121 12.46 4.33 12.11
N LEU A 122 12.90 3.18 12.62
CA LEU A 122 12.04 2.26 13.36
C LEU A 122 11.78 2.71 14.79
N ALA A 123 12.73 3.39 15.43
CA ALA A 123 12.70 3.80 16.84
C ALA A 123 12.09 2.72 17.78
N PRO A 124 12.55 1.44 17.72
CA PRO A 124 11.93 0.35 18.45
C PRO A 124 12.03 0.57 19.96
N ASP A 125 11.01 0.11 20.70
CA ASP A 125 11.04 0.15 22.15
C ASP A 125 11.99 -0.95 22.69
N LEU A 126 13.16 -0.54 23.14
CA LEU A 126 14.21 -1.42 23.66
C LEU A 126 14.50 -1.13 25.14
N PRO A 127 13.58 -1.46 26.07
CA PRO A 127 13.80 -1.21 27.48
C PRO A 127 14.97 -2.05 28.01
N PRO A 128 15.73 -1.51 28.99
CA PRO A 128 16.88 -2.21 29.54
C PRO A 128 16.49 -3.53 30.24
N GLY A 129 17.34 -4.55 30.10
CA GLY A 129 17.17 -5.85 30.76
C GLY A 129 16.24 -6.83 30.05
N ARG A 130 15.82 -6.53 28.83
CA ARG A 130 15.07 -7.48 28.00
C ARG A 130 15.98 -8.54 27.38
N SER A 131 15.39 -9.67 27.05
CA SER A 131 16.04 -10.79 26.39
C SER A 131 16.43 -10.48 24.94
N LYS A 132 17.32 -11.30 24.38
CA LYS A 132 17.74 -11.23 22.98
C LYS A 132 16.53 -11.37 22.03
N GLY A 133 15.64 -12.33 22.30
CA GLY A 133 14.43 -12.57 21.52
C GLY A 133 13.48 -11.37 21.51
N TYR A 134 13.35 -10.68 22.65
CA TYR A 134 12.56 -9.44 22.69
C TYR A 134 13.15 -8.34 21.80
N VAL A 135 14.47 -8.23 21.71
CA VAL A 135 15.10 -7.24 20.82
C VAL A 135 14.78 -7.53 19.37
N VAL A 136 14.91 -8.81 18.97
CA VAL A 136 14.55 -9.25 17.61
C VAL A 136 13.07 -8.96 17.34
N TYR A 137 12.18 -9.37 18.27
CA TYR A 137 10.76 -9.06 18.16
C TYR A 137 10.50 -7.58 17.98
N SER A 138 11.07 -6.71 18.84
CA SER A 138 10.82 -5.26 18.79
C SER A 138 11.26 -4.62 17.47
N VAL A 139 12.34 -5.09 16.88
CA VAL A 139 12.80 -4.61 15.57
C VAL A 139 11.83 -5.06 14.47
N LEU A 140 11.38 -6.31 14.50
CA LEU A 140 10.42 -6.83 13.52
C LEU A 140 9.05 -6.17 13.65
N ASP A 141 8.58 -5.95 14.89
CA ASP A 141 7.33 -5.24 15.19
C ASP A 141 7.37 -3.81 14.62
N ALA A 142 8.46 -3.10 14.85
CA ALA A 142 8.66 -1.76 14.33
C ALA A 142 8.76 -1.75 12.79
N MET A 143 9.40 -2.74 12.16
CA MET A 143 9.42 -2.87 10.70
C MET A 143 8.01 -3.08 10.13
N LEU A 144 7.21 -3.93 10.76
CA LEU A 144 5.84 -4.17 10.35
C LEU A 144 4.95 -2.93 10.54
N ALA A 145 5.17 -2.16 11.61
CA ALA A 145 4.46 -0.91 11.86
C ALA A 145 4.66 0.10 10.73
N THR A 146 5.85 0.18 10.12
CA THR A 146 6.08 1.08 8.96
C THR A 146 5.21 0.73 7.76
N THR A 147 4.81 -0.53 7.61
CA THR A 147 3.89 -0.95 6.54
C THR A 147 2.46 -0.48 6.84
N SER A 148 2.05 -0.48 8.11
CA SER A 148 0.78 0.13 8.53
C SER A 148 0.77 1.63 8.25
N ASP A 149 1.84 2.36 8.59
CA ASP A 149 1.96 3.80 8.31
C ASP A 149 1.88 4.10 6.82
N ALA A 150 2.48 3.24 5.98
CA ALA A 150 2.39 3.37 4.53
C ALA A 150 0.99 3.05 3.98
N LEU A 151 0.22 2.18 4.64
CA LEU A 151 -1.18 1.93 4.33
C LEU A 151 -2.04 3.13 4.71
N ASP A 152 -1.85 3.69 5.90
CA ASP A 152 -2.54 4.89 6.39
C ASP A 152 -2.34 6.06 5.43
N GLU A 153 -1.13 6.22 4.87
CA GLU A 153 -0.85 7.24 3.84
C GLU A 153 -1.70 7.03 2.57
N VAL A 154 -1.92 5.78 2.15
CA VAL A 154 -2.79 5.46 1.01
C VAL A 154 -4.25 5.76 1.33
N GLU A 155 -4.72 5.35 2.51
CA GLU A 155 -6.10 5.57 2.96
C GLU A 155 -6.41 7.06 3.09
N LEU A 156 -5.55 7.84 3.74
CA LEU A 156 -5.71 9.29 3.86
C LEU A 156 -5.79 9.98 2.49
N LYS A 157 -4.99 9.51 1.53
CA LYS A 157 -5.01 10.05 0.18
C LYS A 157 -6.29 9.69 -0.56
N LEU A 158 -6.82 8.49 -0.37
CA LEU A 158 -8.12 8.09 -0.92
C LEU A 158 -9.26 8.91 -0.30
N ASP A 159 -9.26 9.09 1.01
CA ASP A 159 -10.27 9.87 1.73
C ASP A 159 -10.30 11.33 1.27
N THR A 160 -9.14 11.97 1.11
CA THR A 160 -9.05 13.35 0.61
C THR A 160 -9.59 13.48 -0.81
N LEU A 161 -9.37 12.47 -1.65
CA LEU A 161 -9.90 12.44 -3.03
C LEU A 161 -11.42 12.25 -3.06
N VAL A 162 -11.96 11.40 -2.18
CA VAL A 162 -13.40 11.18 -2.05
C VAL A 162 -14.09 12.43 -1.50
N ALA A 163 -13.51 13.08 -0.49
CA ALA A 163 -14.03 14.32 0.07
C ALA A 163 -14.10 15.43 -1.00
N ALA A 164 -13.01 15.65 -1.74
CA ALA A 164 -12.98 16.64 -2.82
C ALA A 164 -14.01 16.35 -3.92
N TRP A 165 -14.27 15.07 -4.22
CA TRP A 165 -15.31 14.70 -5.18
C TRP A 165 -16.73 14.95 -4.66
N THR A 166 -17.00 14.67 -3.38
CA THR A 166 -18.33 14.87 -2.77
C THR A 166 -18.67 16.34 -2.53
N GLU A 167 -17.67 17.20 -2.32
CA GLU A 167 -17.85 18.64 -2.09
C GLU A 167 -18.17 19.44 -3.36
N GLY A 168 -18.22 18.83 -4.53
CA GLY A 168 -18.87 19.42 -5.70
C GLY A 168 -17.94 20.05 -6.75
N ASP A 169 -16.67 19.74 -6.77
CA ASP A 169 -15.73 20.24 -7.81
C ASP A 169 -15.90 19.53 -9.18
N GLY A 170 -16.97 18.74 -9.36
CA GLY A 170 -17.49 18.22 -10.65
C GLY A 170 -16.55 17.35 -11.49
N GLY A 171 -15.29 17.22 -11.09
CA GLY A 171 -14.23 16.61 -11.90
C GLY A 171 -14.10 15.08 -11.74
N GLY A 172 -14.70 14.50 -10.71
CA GLY A 172 -14.44 13.10 -10.32
C GLY A 172 -13.01 12.88 -9.80
N VAL A 173 -12.77 11.75 -9.14
CA VAL A 173 -11.41 11.38 -8.72
C VAL A 173 -10.56 11.05 -9.96
N PRO A 174 -9.33 11.61 -10.09
CA PRO A 174 -8.48 11.32 -11.24
C PRO A 174 -8.17 9.82 -11.35
N ARG A 175 -8.48 9.23 -12.50
CA ARG A 175 -8.24 7.79 -12.74
C ARG A 175 -6.78 7.38 -12.56
N ALA A 176 -5.85 8.28 -12.85
CA ALA A 176 -4.42 8.01 -12.66
C ALA A 176 -4.10 7.80 -11.19
N THR A 177 -4.64 8.62 -10.29
CA THR A 177 -4.41 8.53 -8.84
C THR A 177 -5.02 7.26 -8.25
N LEU A 178 -6.26 6.91 -8.65
CA LEU A 178 -6.88 5.64 -8.23
C LEU A 178 -6.07 4.43 -8.72
N ARG A 179 -5.58 4.46 -9.96
CA ARG A 179 -4.74 3.38 -10.49
C ARG A 179 -3.42 3.25 -9.71
N GLN A 180 -2.81 4.37 -9.33
CA GLN A 180 -1.59 4.36 -8.52
C GLN A 180 -1.84 3.80 -7.13
N ALA A 181 -2.90 4.23 -6.45
CA ALA A 181 -3.30 3.70 -5.15
C ALA A 181 -3.56 2.19 -5.22
N GLY A 182 -4.32 1.74 -6.22
CA GLY A 182 -4.60 0.32 -6.43
C GLY A 182 -3.35 -0.51 -6.71
N ALA A 183 -2.43 -0.01 -7.52
CA ALA A 183 -1.15 -0.67 -7.78
C ALA A 183 -0.29 -0.78 -6.51
N ARG A 184 -0.30 0.27 -5.66
CA ARG A 184 0.40 0.29 -4.38
C ARG A 184 -0.20 -0.73 -3.40
N LEU A 185 -1.52 -0.73 -3.21
CA LEU A 185 -2.22 -1.71 -2.37
C LEU A 185 -1.98 -3.15 -2.84
N ALA A 186 -2.07 -3.42 -4.13
CA ALA A 186 -1.79 -4.74 -4.70
C ALA A 186 -0.34 -5.18 -4.46
N THR A 187 0.60 -4.25 -4.51
CA THR A 187 2.02 -4.51 -4.25
C THR A 187 2.26 -4.76 -2.77
N MET A 188 1.70 -3.94 -1.87
CA MET A 188 1.77 -4.14 -0.42
C MET A 188 1.19 -5.49 -0.02
N ARG A 189 -0.02 -5.82 -0.50
CA ARG A 189 -0.66 -7.11 -0.26
C ARG A 189 0.22 -8.29 -0.66
N ARG A 190 0.83 -8.22 -1.85
CA ARG A 190 1.71 -9.28 -2.34
C ARG A 190 2.94 -9.44 -1.45
N TRP A 191 3.53 -8.35 -0.99
CA TRP A 191 4.72 -8.39 -0.13
C TRP A 191 4.39 -8.93 1.25
N VAL A 192 3.40 -8.37 1.93
CA VAL A 192 2.98 -8.82 3.26
C VAL A 192 2.59 -10.31 3.24
N ARG A 193 1.88 -10.76 2.22
CA ARG A 193 1.55 -12.20 2.06
C ARG A 193 2.78 -13.08 1.87
N ASN A 194 3.77 -12.61 1.14
CA ASN A 194 5.01 -13.35 0.96
C ASN A 194 5.84 -13.39 2.24
N GLU A 195 5.78 -12.35 3.05
CA GLU A 195 6.50 -12.23 4.31
C GLU A 195 5.80 -13.00 5.45
N GLN A 196 4.50 -13.29 5.33
CA GLN A 196 3.74 -14.07 6.30
C GLN A 196 4.47 -15.39 6.65
N ALA A 197 4.93 -16.13 5.65
CA ALA A 197 5.67 -17.38 5.86
C ALA A 197 7.03 -17.19 6.58
N ILE A 198 7.59 -15.97 6.58
CA ILE A 198 8.78 -15.63 7.35
C ILE A 198 8.40 -15.45 8.82
N PHE A 199 7.33 -14.70 9.11
CA PHE A 199 6.87 -14.46 10.47
C PHE A 199 6.45 -15.74 11.16
N GLU A 200 5.78 -16.69 10.47
CA GLU A 200 5.43 -18.03 10.98
C GLU A 200 6.65 -18.86 11.40
N ARG A 201 7.82 -18.60 10.82
CA ARG A 201 9.04 -19.38 11.08
C ARG A 201 10.05 -18.68 11.97
N VAL A 202 10.09 -17.36 11.93
CA VAL A 202 11.16 -16.58 12.58
C VAL A 202 11.15 -16.79 14.10
N GLY A 203 9.99 -16.87 14.74
CA GLY A 203 9.87 -17.12 16.16
C GLY A 203 10.44 -18.49 16.56
N LEU A 204 10.05 -19.54 15.85
CA LEU A 204 10.50 -20.90 16.08
C LEU A 204 12.02 -21.05 15.90
N GLU A 205 12.54 -20.59 14.77
CA GLU A 205 13.95 -20.75 14.40
C GLU A 205 14.86 -19.86 15.26
N THR A 206 14.39 -18.65 15.63
CA THR A 206 15.13 -17.77 16.54
C THR A 206 15.16 -18.36 17.96
N GLY A 207 14.05 -18.94 18.43
CA GLY A 207 13.99 -19.63 19.73
C GLY A 207 14.90 -20.86 19.80
N ALA A 208 15.25 -21.47 18.67
CA ALA A 208 16.19 -22.60 18.60
C ALA A 208 17.67 -22.18 18.66
N LEU A 209 17.97 -20.88 18.50
CA LEU A 209 19.35 -20.38 18.61
C LEU A 209 19.85 -20.51 20.06
N ARG A 210 21.15 -20.69 20.17
CA ARG A 210 21.83 -20.78 21.47
C ARG A 210 21.57 -19.53 22.32
N ASP A 211 21.25 -19.71 23.58
CA ASP A 211 20.95 -18.65 24.55
C ASP A 211 19.70 -17.79 24.24
N PHE A 212 18.88 -18.21 23.29
CA PHE A 212 17.52 -17.74 23.14
C PHE A 212 16.59 -18.67 23.94
N GLY A 213 15.55 -18.11 24.52
CA GLY A 213 14.56 -18.88 25.28
C GLY A 213 13.25 -19.01 24.50
N THR A 214 12.42 -19.96 24.92
CA THR A 214 11.04 -20.08 24.43
C THR A 214 10.08 -19.12 25.11
N SER A 215 10.56 -18.29 26.05
CA SER A 215 9.75 -17.32 26.80
C SER A 215 9.21 -16.19 25.93
N GLU A 216 9.78 -15.99 24.75
CA GLU A 216 9.38 -14.94 23.78
C GLU A 216 8.40 -15.41 22.73
N GLU A 217 8.07 -16.70 22.67
CA GLU A 217 7.09 -17.27 21.73
C GLU A 217 5.79 -16.43 21.64
N PRO A 218 5.18 -15.98 22.77
CA PRO A 218 3.98 -15.14 22.69
C PRO A 218 4.16 -13.78 22.02
N TYR A 219 5.38 -13.27 21.90
CA TYR A 219 5.65 -12.04 21.18
C TYR A 219 5.66 -12.28 19.66
N PHE A 220 6.22 -13.39 19.21
CA PHE A 220 6.23 -13.77 17.81
C PHE A 220 4.83 -14.14 17.31
N ASP A 221 4.00 -14.80 18.13
CA ASP A 221 2.58 -15.05 17.84
C ASP A 221 1.83 -13.72 17.56
N ARG A 222 2.17 -12.66 18.29
CA ARG A 222 1.59 -11.33 18.05
C ARG A 222 1.98 -10.74 16.69
N LEU A 223 3.20 -11.01 16.20
CA LEU A 223 3.62 -10.58 14.86
C LEU A 223 2.79 -11.27 13.78
N GLU A 224 2.55 -12.57 13.93
CA GLU A 224 1.68 -13.32 13.02
C GLU A 224 0.27 -12.72 12.97
N ASP A 225 -0.33 -12.47 14.14
CA ASP A 225 -1.62 -11.81 14.26
C ASP A 225 -1.63 -10.39 13.64
N GLN A 226 -0.53 -9.65 13.74
CA GLN A 226 -0.42 -8.33 13.13
C GLN A 226 -0.35 -8.41 11.60
N VAL A 227 0.38 -9.37 11.04
CA VAL A 227 0.43 -9.63 9.61
C VAL A 227 -0.96 -9.93 9.05
N ASP A 228 -1.73 -10.77 9.74
CA ASP A 228 -3.09 -11.12 9.34
C ASP A 228 -4.05 -9.91 9.40
N ARG A 229 -3.93 -9.08 10.46
CA ARG A 229 -4.68 -7.82 10.54
C ARG A 229 -4.30 -6.87 9.42
N LEU A 230 -3.01 -6.73 9.14
CA LEU A 230 -2.52 -5.85 8.08
C LEU A 230 -3.03 -6.30 6.70
N LEU A 231 -3.01 -7.59 6.40
CA LEU A 231 -3.59 -8.14 5.17
C LEU A 231 -5.08 -7.82 5.05
N THR A 232 -5.82 -7.97 6.16
CA THR A 232 -7.24 -7.65 6.23
C THR A 232 -7.49 -6.16 5.97
N SER A 233 -6.68 -5.28 6.55
CA SER A 233 -6.77 -3.83 6.34
C SER A 233 -6.44 -3.44 4.89
N ILE A 234 -5.40 -4.02 4.29
CA ILE A 234 -5.07 -3.79 2.87
C ILE A 234 -6.21 -4.24 1.96
N ASP A 235 -6.84 -5.38 2.26
CA ASP A 235 -7.99 -5.87 1.48
C ASP A 235 -9.22 -4.95 1.66
N ALA A 236 -9.46 -4.43 2.87
CA ALA A 236 -10.51 -3.47 3.13
C ALA A 236 -10.29 -2.15 2.34
N ALA A 237 -9.09 -1.61 2.36
CA ALA A 237 -8.73 -0.40 1.58
C ALA A 237 -8.89 -0.63 0.07
N ALA A 238 -8.49 -1.79 -0.45
CA ALA A 238 -8.67 -2.14 -1.85
C ALA A 238 -10.15 -2.26 -2.23
N ASN A 239 -10.99 -2.83 -1.38
CA ASN A 239 -12.43 -2.92 -1.57
C ASN A 239 -13.10 -1.54 -1.53
N ALA A 240 -12.71 -0.69 -0.57
CA ALA A 240 -13.21 0.69 -0.48
C ALA A 240 -12.88 1.48 -1.77
N MET A 241 -11.67 1.34 -2.29
CA MET A 241 -11.28 1.92 -3.58
C MET A 241 -12.14 1.38 -4.74
N GLY A 242 -12.45 0.08 -4.75
CA GLY A 242 -13.35 -0.54 -5.72
C GLY A 242 -14.74 0.10 -5.69
N MET A 243 -15.31 0.33 -4.49
CA MET A 243 -16.60 1.01 -4.33
C MET A 243 -16.59 2.44 -4.90
N VAL A 244 -15.51 3.20 -4.71
CA VAL A 244 -15.37 4.54 -5.29
C VAL A 244 -15.39 4.50 -6.81
N LEU A 245 -14.69 3.53 -7.43
CA LEU A 245 -14.71 3.32 -8.88
C LEU A 245 -16.12 2.98 -9.39
N ASP A 246 -16.83 2.10 -8.69
CA ASP A 246 -18.19 1.70 -9.04
C ASP A 246 -19.17 2.88 -8.94
N LEU A 247 -19.05 3.71 -7.90
CA LEU A 247 -19.86 4.92 -7.76
C LEU A 247 -19.62 5.89 -8.93
N GLN A 248 -18.38 6.13 -9.34
CA GLN A 248 -18.06 6.98 -10.49
C GLN A 248 -18.59 6.43 -11.80
N LEU A 249 -18.53 5.10 -12.00
CA LEU A 249 -19.09 4.45 -13.19
C LEU A 249 -20.60 4.56 -13.23
N ASN A 250 -21.28 4.37 -12.09
CA ASN A 250 -22.72 4.49 -11.96
C ASN A 250 -23.17 5.94 -12.22
N GLU A 251 -22.47 6.95 -11.71
CA GLU A 251 -22.76 8.35 -11.98
C GLU A 251 -22.70 8.67 -13.49
N ARG A 252 -21.68 8.20 -14.18
CA ARG A 252 -21.55 8.37 -15.62
C ARG A 252 -22.63 7.63 -16.40
N ALA A 253 -22.96 6.40 -16.00
CA ALA A 253 -24.05 5.61 -16.60
C ALA A 253 -25.38 6.32 -16.41
N TYR A 254 -25.60 6.92 -15.23
CA TYR A 254 -26.77 7.72 -14.96
C TYR A 254 -26.90 8.92 -15.89
N VAL A 255 -25.83 9.71 -16.07
CA VAL A 255 -25.83 10.84 -17.02
C VAL A 255 -26.18 10.39 -18.43
N LEU A 256 -25.60 9.28 -18.90
CA LEU A 256 -25.92 8.71 -20.22
C LEU A 256 -27.39 8.28 -20.31
N SER A 257 -27.94 7.68 -19.24
CA SER A 257 -29.35 7.26 -19.18
C SER A 257 -30.28 8.48 -19.23
N VAL A 258 -29.95 9.56 -18.53
CA VAL A 258 -30.72 10.82 -18.58
C VAL A 258 -30.74 11.41 -19.98
N VAL A 259 -29.57 11.48 -20.63
CA VAL A 259 -29.45 11.94 -22.01
C VAL A 259 -30.31 11.08 -22.93
N ALA A 260 -30.17 9.74 -22.86
CA ALA A 260 -30.96 8.83 -23.69
C ALA A 260 -32.48 8.98 -23.48
N THR A 261 -32.92 9.14 -22.22
CA THR A 261 -34.33 9.32 -21.87
C THR A 261 -34.92 10.60 -22.48
N ILE A 262 -34.12 11.63 -22.67
CA ILE A 262 -34.55 12.87 -23.34
C ILE A 262 -34.54 12.70 -24.87
N PHE A 263 -33.44 12.14 -25.41
CA PHE A 263 -33.22 12.08 -26.85
C PHE A 263 -34.09 11.04 -27.56
N VAL A 264 -34.37 9.88 -26.94
CA VAL A 264 -35.18 8.82 -27.58
C VAL A 264 -36.58 9.28 -27.91
N PRO A 265 -37.39 9.89 -27.01
CA PRO A 265 -38.70 10.42 -27.36
C PRO A 265 -38.63 11.55 -28.40
N LEU A 266 -37.65 12.44 -28.29
CA LEU A 266 -37.47 13.52 -29.27
C LEU A 266 -37.21 12.97 -30.68
N THR A 267 -36.30 12.03 -30.78
CA THR A 267 -35.98 11.37 -32.07
C THR A 267 -37.19 10.64 -32.67
N PHE A 268 -37.96 9.95 -31.81
CA PHE A 268 -39.19 9.31 -32.21
C PHE A 268 -40.22 10.31 -32.76
N ILE A 269 -40.50 11.41 -32.03
CA ILE A 269 -41.44 12.45 -32.45
C ILE A 269 -41.00 13.08 -33.75
N THR A 270 -39.75 13.52 -33.87
CA THR A 270 -39.22 14.18 -35.07
C THR A 270 -39.16 13.20 -36.24
N GLY A 271 -38.81 11.94 -36.04
CA GLY A 271 -38.77 10.90 -37.05
C GLY A 271 -40.16 10.52 -37.53
N PHE A 272 -41.14 10.40 -36.64
CA PHE A 272 -42.52 10.09 -36.97
C PHE A 272 -43.14 11.20 -37.86
N PHE A 273 -43.01 12.47 -37.47
CA PHE A 273 -43.52 13.60 -38.27
C PHE A 273 -42.64 13.91 -39.50
N GLY A 274 -41.44 13.35 -39.58
CA GLY A 274 -40.57 13.40 -40.74
C GLY A 274 -40.91 12.37 -41.85
N MET A 275 -41.86 11.43 -41.58
CA MET A 275 -42.28 10.45 -42.56
C MET A 275 -43.25 11.09 -43.59
N ASN A 276 -42.98 10.87 -44.88
CA ASN A 276 -43.76 11.44 -46.00
C ASN A 276 -44.94 10.55 -46.36
N PHE A 277 -45.85 10.22 -45.45
CA PHE A 277 -47.10 9.57 -45.80
C PHE A 277 -48.06 10.57 -46.39
N GLY A 278 -48.68 10.30 -47.58
CA GLY A 278 -49.51 11.22 -48.30
C GLY A 278 -50.68 11.79 -47.45
N TRP A 279 -51.40 10.93 -46.67
CA TRP A 279 -52.48 11.38 -45.79
C TRP A 279 -51.96 12.33 -44.68
N MET A 280 -50.75 12.12 -44.18
CA MET A 280 -50.18 12.92 -43.13
C MET A 280 -49.72 14.28 -43.65
N VAL A 281 -49.14 14.33 -44.83
CA VAL A 281 -48.75 15.56 -45.52
C VAL A 281 -49.94 16.43 -45.76
N ASP A 282 -51.08 15.87 -46.26
CA ASP A 282 -52.31 16.60 -46.55
C ASP A 282 -53.01 17.14 -45.28
N GLN A 283 -52.88 16.44 -44.14
CA GLN A 283 -53.48 16.88 -42.85
C GLN A 283 -52.62 17.86 -42.04
N VAL A 284 -51.32 17.87 -42.27
CA VAL A 284 -50.31 18.64 -41.48
C VAL A 284 -49.76 19.83 -42.31
N ASP A 285 -50.32 20.09 -43.50
CA ASP A 285 -49.90 21.19 -44.40
C ASP A 285 -50.32 22.59 -43.90
N SER A 286 -49.92 22.92 -42.68
CA SER A 286 -50.09 24.29 -42.16
C SER A 286 -48.85 24.77 -41.39
N ALA A 287 -48.55 26.06 -41.48
CA ALA A 287 -47.44 26.64 -40.71
C ALA A 287 -47.65 26.50 -39.18
N VAL A 288 -48.88 26.45 -38.72
CA VAL A 288 -49.20 26.24 -37.30
C VAL A 288 -48.87 24.82 -36.88
N ALA A 289 -49.24 23.81 -37.71
CA ALA A 289 -48.92 22.41 -37.44
C ALA A 289 -47.41 22.17 -37.42
N PHE A 290 -46.67 22.78 -38.35
CA PHE A 290 -45.22 22.72 -38.41
C PHE A 290 -44.58 23.23 -37.09
N TRP A 291 -44.95 24.45 -36.63
CA TRP A 291 -44.40 25.00 -35.41
C TRP A 291 -44.83 24.21 -34.17
N LEU A 292 -46.08 23.75 -34.07
CA LEU A 292 -46.58 23.00 -32.95
C LEU A 292 -45.94 21.62 -32.82
N LEU A 293 -45.92 20.83 -33.85
CA LEU A 293 -45.41 19.45 -33.89
C LEU A 293 -43.90 19.38 -33.97
N GLY A 294 -43.28 20.30 -34.75
CA GLY A 294 -41.84 20.31 -34.98
C GLY A 294 -41.03 20.93 -33.84
N PHE A 295 -41.63 21.89 -33.10
CA PHE A 295 -40.87 22.66 -32.07
C PHE A 295 -41.54 22.63 -30.70
N VAL A 296 -42.82 22.99 -30.58
CA VAL A 296 -43.49 23.19 -29.28
C VAL A 296 -43.59 21.89 -28.51
N ILE A 297 -44.07 20.82 -29.15
CA ILE A 297 -44.22 19.51 -28.52
C ILE A 297 -42.86 18.90 -28.14
N PRO A 298 -41.87 18.82 -29.01
CA PRO A 298 -40.52 18.34 -28.64
C PRO A 298 -39.90 19.12 -27.50
N ILE A 299 -39.96 20.46 -27.53
CA ILE A 299 -39.38 21.31 -26.46
C ILE A 299 -40.14 21.11 -25.16
N ALA A 300 -41.47 21.06 -25.18
CA ALA A 300 -42.32 20.83 -23.99
C ALA A 300 -42.02 19.43 -23.40
N THR A 301 -41.89 18.40 -24.22
CA THR A 301 -41.51 17.04 -23.79
C THR A 301 -40.11 17.03 -23.16
N ALA A 302 -39.12 17.67 -23.78
CA ALA A 302 -37.79 17.78 -23.22
C ALA A 302 -37.80 18.53 -21.87
N ALA A 303 -38.51 19.65 -21.77
CA ALA A 303 -38.62 20.44 -20.54
C ALA A 303 -39.33 19.66 -19.41
N LEU A 304 -40.36 18.89 -19.76
CA LEU A 304 -41.08 18.04 -18.82
C LEU A 304 -40.17 16.92 -18.29
N LEU A 305 -39.49 16.20 -19.18
CA LEU A 305 -38.56 15.15 -18.80
C LEU A 305 -37.38 15.69 -17.98
N TRP A 306 -36.84 16.83 -18.35
CA TRP A 306 -35.83 17.53 -17.57
C TRP A 306 -36.32 17.88 -16.16
N ARG A 307 -37.54 18.41 -16.06
CA ARG A 307 -38.14 18.80 -14.76
C ARG A 307 -38.42 17.58 -13.88
N LEU A 308 -38.88 16.46 -14.43
CA LEU A 308 -39.26 15.27 -13.67
C LEU A 308 -38.06 14.40 -13.29
N LEU A 309 -37.05 14.28 -14.19
CA LEU A 309 -35.96 13.34 -14.00
C LEU A 309 -34.64 13.99 -13.56
N VAL A 310 -34.32 15.18 -14.06
CA VAL A 310 -33.01 15.80 -13.82
C VAL A 310 -33.04 16.74 -12.63
N ARG A 311 -34.10 17.56 -12.51
CA ARG A 311 -34.19 18.59 -11.47
C ARG A 311 -34.17 18.05 -10.02
N PRO A 312 -34.82 16.92 -9.68
CA PRO A 312 -34.76 16.35 -8.32
C PRO A 312 -33.31 15.97 -7.92
N PHE A 313 -32.54 15.45 -8.87
CA PHE A 313 -31.15 15.03 -8.61
C PHE A 313 -30.17 16.21 -8.43
N ILE A 314 -30.33 17.28 -9.19
CA ILE A 314 -29.49 18.49 -9.05
C ILE A 314 -29.76 19.20 -7.71
N LYS A 315 -30.93 19.04 -7.12
CA LYS A 315 -31.30 19.70 -5.87
C LYS A 315 -30.95 18.90 -4.60
N GLY A 316 -30.38 17.71 -4.74
CA GLY A 316 -29.91 16.94 -3.57
C GLY A 316 -31.02 16.49 -2.62
N ASP A 317 -32.26 16.27 -3.09
CA ASP A 317 -33.34 15.73 -2.28
C ASP A 317 -33.42 14.21 -2.48
N PRO A 318 -32.86 13.39 -1.57
CA PRO A 318 -32.97 11.94 -1.63
C PRO A 318 -34.38 11.54 -1.16
N ARG A 319 -35.24 11.08 -2.08
CA ARG A 319 -36.41 10.31 -1.72
C ARG A 319 -36.15 8.83 -1.72
#